data_148eac0dd6277becd6bbbe16845c1fd9
#
_entry.id   148eac0dd6277becd6bbbe16845c1fd9
#
_cell.length_a   1.000
_cell.length_b   1.000
_cell.length_c   1.000
_cell.angle_alpha   90.00
_cell.angle_beta   90.00
_cell.angle_gamma   90.00
#
_symmetry.space_group_name_H-M   'P 1'
#
loop_
_entity.id
_entity.type
_entity.pdbx_description
1 polymer ?
#
loop_
_entity_poly.entity_id
_entity_poly.type
_entity_poly.pdbx_seq_one_letter_code
_entity_poly.pdbx_strand_id
1 'polypeptide(L)'
;MPTLLEQPDRLERRLKDIPTEPGCYLMRDAEDRLLYVGKSKSLRSRVRSYFRSRHDLSPRIRLMVRQISEIEFIVTDSEAEALALESNLIKNQQPHFNVLLKDDKKYPYLCITWSEAYPRIFITRRRRFRSPLDRFYGPYVDVGLLRRTLFLVKRVFPLRQRPRPLHQDLSLIHISEPTRQWS
;
A
#
# COMPACT_ATOMS: atom_id res chain seq x y z
N MET A 1 6.84 27.90 -14.38
CA MET A 1 8.30 27.95 -14.08
C MET A 1 8.96 26.67 -14.56
N PRO A 2 10.24 26.69 -15.02
CA PRO A 2 10.93 25.44 -15.37
C PRO A 2 11.10 24.53 -14.14
N THR A 3 11.14 23.23 -14.37
CA THR A 3 11.27 22.23 -13.31
C THR A 3 12.69 22.23 -12.71
N LEU A 4 12.85 21.70 -11.49
CA LEU A 4 14.17 21.63 -10.85
C LEU A 4 15.15 20.73 -11.64
N LEU A 5 14.64 19.74 -12.37
CA LEU A 5 15.47 18.88 -13.20
C LEU A 5 16.04 19.56 -14.45
N GLU A 6 15.36 20.61 -14.93
CA GLU A 6 15.81 21.43 -16.07
C GLU A 6 16.82 22.50 -15.63
N GLN A 7 16.98 22.73 -14.33
CA GLN A 7 17.86 23.72 -13.72
C GLN A 7 18.83 23.09 -12.71
N PRO A 8 19.89 22.42 -13.13
CA PRO A 8 20.81 21.70 -12.25
C PRO A 8 21.41 22.56 -11.14
N ASP A 9 21.78 23.81 -11.44
CA ASP A 9 22.38 24.75 -10.46
C ASP A 9 21.37 25.15 -9.37
N ARG A 10 20.10 25.31 -9.74
CA ARG A 10 19.03 25.61 -8.80
C ARG A 10 18.73 24.38 -7.93
N LEU A 11 18.68 23.22 -8.54
CA LEU A 11 18.50 21.95 -7.82
C LEU A 11 19.62 21.75 -6.79
N GLU A 12 20.88 21.93 -7.19
CA GLU A 12 22.02 21.73 -6.28
C GLU A 12 21.97 22.70 -5.09
N ARG A 13 21.68 23.97 -5.32
CA ARG A 13 21.47 24.96 -4.25
C ARG A 13 20.36 24.53 -3.31
N ARG A 14 19.18 24.20 -3.85
CA ARG A 14 18.04 23.73 -3.04
C ARG A 14 18.37 22.48 -2.22
N LEU A 15 19.10 21.52 -2.79
CA LEU A 15 19.52 20.31 -2.07
C LEU A 15 20.55 20.58 -0.96
N LYS A 16 21.33 21.67 -1.05
CA LYS A 16 22.26 22.09 0.03
C LYS A 16 21.49 22.73 1.21
N ASP A 17 20.45 23.50 0.93
CA ASP A 17 19.68 24.22 1.94
C ASP A 17 18.72 23.33 2.75
N ILE A 18 18.57 22.04 2.40
CA ILE A 18 17.67 21.14 3.11
C ILE A 18 18.21 20.88 4.52
N PRO A 19 17.38 21.04 5.56
CA PRO A 19 17.74 20.71 6.94
C PRO A 19 17.99 19.20 7.13
N THR A 20 18.75 18.82 8.15
CA THR A 20 19.00 17.41 8.49
C THR A 20 18.02 16.85 9.49
N GLU A 21 17.27 17.70 10.13
CA GLU A 21 16.30 17.46 11.18
C GLU A 21 15.10 16.64 10.68
N PRO A 22 14.32 16.06 11.60
CA PRO A 22 13.05 15.43 11.25
C PRO A 22 12.02 16.48 10.80
N GLY A 23 11.08 16.06 9.96
CA GLY A 23 10.03 16.95 9.48
C GLY A 23 9.30 16.45 8.25
N CYS A 24 8.51 17.34 7.67
CA CYS A 24 7.78 17.12 6.42
C CYS A 24 8.39 17.93 5.28
N TYR A 25 8.33 17.38 4.08
CA TYR A 25 8.67 18.06 2.84
C TYR A 25 7.47 18.05 1.90
N LEU A 26 7.28 19.20 1.22
CA LEU A 26 6.21 19.44 0.28
C LEU A 26 6.83 19.69 -1.09
N MET A 27 6.37 18.97 -2.10
CA MET A 27 6.82 19.11 -3.48
C MET A 27 5.74 19.76 -4.32
N ARG A 28 6.06 20.86 -5.00
CA ARG A 28 5.13 21.65 -5.84
C ARG A 28 5.56 21.66 -7.29
N ASP A 29 4.60 21.81 -8.18
CA ASP A 29 4.85 22.01 -9.61
C ASP A 29 5.06 23.50 -9.97
N ALA A 30 5.13 23.77 -11.26
CA ALA A 30 5.35 25.12 -11.80
C ALA A 30 4.16 26.08 -11.57
N GLU A 31 2.97 25.54 -11.37
CA GLU A 31 1.73 26.26 -11.08
C GLU A 31 1.42 26.31 -9.57
N ASP A 32 2.41 26.02 -8.71
CA ASP A 32 2.30 25.99 -7.24
C ASP A 32 1.32 24.96 -6.68
N ARG A 33 0.93 23.97 -7.48
CA ARG A 33 0.05 22.90 -7.01
C ARG A 33 0.87 21.87 -6.21
N LEU A 34 0.33 21.45 -5.07
CA LEU A 34 0.97 20.46 -4.22
C LEU A 34 0.91 19.08 -4.86
N LEU A 35 2.07 18.59 -5.29
CA LEU A 35 2.21 17.27 -5.90
C LEU A 35 2.29 16.16 -4.86
N TYR A 36 3.09 16.36 -3.81
CA TYR A 36 3.40 15.33 -2.84
C TYR A 36 3.80 15.93 -1.48
N VAL A 37 3.40 15.25 -0.41
CA VAL A 37 3.85 15.49 0.96
C VAL A 37 4.49 14.19 1.49
N GLY A 38 5.61 14.31 2.18
CA GLY A 38 6.24 13.17 2.84
C GLY A 38 6.96 13.57 4.12
N LYS A 39 7.10 12.62 5.04
CA LYS A 39 7.86 12.79 6.27
C LYS A 39 9.24 12.13 6.19
N SER A 40 10.16 12.61 7.02
CA SER A 40 11.46 11.95 7.22
C SER A 40 12.04 12.23 8.60
N LYS A 41 12.87 11.31 9.10
CA LYS A 41 13.77 11.51 10.25
C LYS A 41 14.93 12.46 9.89
N SER A 42 15.33 12.48 8.61
CA SER A 42 16.33 13.36 8.05
C SER A 42 15.86 13.82 6.68
N LEU A 43 15.36 15.06 6.62
CA LEU A 43 14.82 15.67 5.42
C LEU A 43 15.84 15.64 4.27
N ARG A 44 17.09 16.04 4.55
CA ARG A 44 18.17 16.09 3.55
C ARG A 44 18.44 14.75 2.90
N SER A 45 18.58 13.70 3.68
CA SER A 45 18.85 12.35 3.17
C SER A 45 17.67 11.85 2.29
N ARG A 46 16.46 12.05 2.77
CA ARG A 46 15.25 11.58 2.10
C ARG A 46 15.01 12.31 0.79
N VAL A 47 15.06 13.62 0.78
CA VAL A 47 14.80 14.40 -0.43
C VAL A 47 15.88 14.16 -1.48
N ARG A 48 17.15 14.12 -1.09
CA ARG A 48 18.24 13.79 -2.01
C ARG A 48 18.08 12.43 -2.67
N SER A 49 17.49 11.45 -2.00
CA SER A 49 17.28 10.12 -2.57
C SER A 49 16.39 10.12 -3.82
N TYR A 50 15.47 11.06 -3.97
CA TYR A 50 14.64 11.20 -5.17
C TYR A 50 15.42 11.66 -6.41
N PHE A 51 16.56 12.34 -6.22
CA PHE A 51 17.36 12.93 -7.31
C PHE A 51 18.64 12.14 -7.60
N ARG A 52 19.09 11.24 -6.68
CA ARG A 52 20.33 10.46 -6.86
C ARG A 52 20.17 9.30 -7.83
N SER A 53 19.18 8.46 -7.65
CA SER A 53 19.03 7.19 -8.37
C SER A 53 17.68 7.13 -9.07
N ARG A 54 17.64 7.56 -10.34
CA ARG A 54 16.40 7.55 -11.12
C ARG A 54 15.96 6.13 -11.51
N HIS A 55 16.89 5.17 -11.53
CA HIS A 55 16.60 3.79 -11.96
C HIS A 55 15.82 3.01 -10.91
N ASP A 56 16.03 3.28 -9.62
CA ASP A 56 15.40 2.57 -8.52
C ASP A 56 14.02 3.12 -8.14
N LEU A 57 13.62 4.25 -8.75
CA LEU A 57 12.33 4.87 -8.46
C LEU A 57 11.22 4.18 -9.25
N SER A 58 10.07 3.98 -8.60
CA SER A 58 8.86 3.51 -9.30
C SER A 58 8.48 4.46 -10.43
N PRO A 59 7.81 3.99 -11.50
CA PRO A 59 7.41 4.84 -12.62
C PRO A 59 6.60 6.09 -12.19
N ARG A 60 5.77 5.96 -11.17
CA ARG A 60 4.97 7.08 -10.63
C ARG A 60 5.81 8.11 -9.92
N ILE A 61 6.77 7.69 -9.11
CA ILE A 61 7.70 8.62 -8.44
C ILE A 61 8.58 9.32 -9.47
N ARG A 62 9.04 8.63 -10.51
CA ARG A 62 9.79 9.27 -11.62
C ARG A 62 8.96 10.34 -12.31
N LEU A 63 7.66 10.08 -12.54
CA LEU A 63 6.75 11.07 -13.13
C LEU A 63 6.58 12.29 -12.21
N MET A 64 6.41 12.07 -10.91
CA MET A 64 6.34 13.14 -9.91
C MET A 64 7.61 13.99 -9.92
N VAL A 65 8.79 13.38 -9.84
CA VAL A 65 10.08 14.09 -9.78
C VAL A 65 10.32 14.97 -11.00
N ARG A 66 9.80 14.59 -12.17
CA ARG A 66 9.88 15.39 -13.41
C ARG A 66 9.03 16.67 -13.35
N GLN A 67 8.04 16.73 -12.48
CA GLN A 67 7.11 17.87 -12.36
C GLN A 67 7.49 18.83 -11.23
N ILE A 68 8.46 18.48 -10.37
CA ILE A 68 8.86 19.28 -9.23
C ILE A 68 9.54 20.56 -9.71
N SER A 69 8.98 21.71 -9.30
CA SER A 69 9.56 23.04 -9.51
C SER A 69 10.02 23.66 -8.20
N GLU A 70 9.40 23.28 -7.05
CA GLU A 70 9.75 23.82 -5.75
C GLU A 70 9.65 22.75 -4.67
N ILE A 71 10.46 22.89 -3.62
CA ILE A 71 10.48 22.01 -2.45
C ILE A 71 10.46 22.87 -1.20
N GLU A 72 9.45 22.71 -0.36
CA GLU A 72 9.32 23.35 0.95
C GLU A 72 9.59 22.34 2.07
N PHE A 73 10.01 22.84 3.21
CA PHE A 73 10.30 22.01 4.39
C PHE A 73 9.63 22.59 5.63
N ILE A 74 9.11 21.70 6.47
CA ILE A 74 8.60 22.01 7.80
C ILE A 74 9.36 21.12 8.77
N VAL A 75 10.27 21.71 9.53
CA VAL A 75 11.02 21.01 10.57
C VAL A 75 10.11 20.77 11.75
N THR A 76 10.26 19.62 12.40
CA THR A 76 9.50 19.21 13.59
C THR A 76 10.47 18.74 14.67
N ASP A 77 10.05 18.78 15.93
CA ASP A 77 10.86 18.37 17.07
C ASP A 77 11.03 16.83 17.13
N SER A 78 10.09 16.10 16.53
CA SER A 78 10.11 14.63 16.56
C SER A 78 9.54 13.98 15.28
N GLU A 79 9.88 12.69 15.08
CA GLU A 79 9.29 11.89 14.00
C GLU A 79 7.79 11.69 14.19
N ALA A 80 7.32 11.63 15.44
CA ALA A 80 5.90 11.47 15.75
C ALA A 80 5.09 12.70 15.31
N GLU A 81 5.65 13.89 15.57
CA GLU A 81 5.06 15.14 15.11
C GLU A 81 5.07 15.25 13.58
N ALA A 82 6.18 14.89 12.93
CA ALA A 82 6.25 14.82 11.47
C ALA A 82 5.18 13.89 10.88
N LEU A 83 4.89 12.76 11.53
CA LEU A 83 3.84 11.83 11.10
C LEU A 83 2.44 12.43 11.21
N ALA A 84 2.16 13.11 12.33
CA ALA A 84 0.88 13.78 12.55
C ALA A 84 0.68 14.92 11.52
N LEU A 85 1.73 15.72 11.29
CA LEU A 85 1.73 16.81 10.33
C LEU A 85 1.52 16.30 8.89
N GLU A 86 2.27 15.27 8.45
CA GLU A 86 2.09 14.62 7.14
C GLU A 86 0.65 14.17 6.93
N SER A 87 0.08 13.48 7.94
CA SER A 87 -1.29 12.98 7.87
C SER A 87 -2.31 14.10 7.73
N ASN A 88 -2.14 15.19 8.45
CA ASN A 88 -3.01 16.37 8.39
C ASN A 88 -2.90 17.09 7.04
N LEU A 89 -1.69 17.29 6.53
CA LEU A 89 -1.46 17.92 5.24
C LEU A 89 -2.07 17.08 4.10
N ILE A 90 -1.86 15.78 4.11
CA ILE A 90 -2.44 14.88 3.10
C ILE A 90 -3.96 14.88 3.16
N LYS A 91 -4.54 14.87 4.37
CA LYS A 91 -6.00 14.87 4.55
C LYS A 91 -6.64 16.16 4.05
N ASN A 92 -6.02 17.31 4.34
CA ASN A 92 -6.58 18.62 4.02
C ASN A 92 -6.34 19.02 2.56
N GLN A 93 -5.16 18.74 2.01
CA GLN A 93 -4.76 19.21 0.69
C GLN A 93 -4.86 18.16 -0.41
N GLN A 94 -5.05 16.87 -0.06
CA GLN A 94 -5.22 15.75 -0.98
C GLN A 94 -4.21 15.74 -2.15
N PRO A 95 -2.88 15.79 -1.90
CA PRO A 95 -1.90 15.94 -2.96
C PRO A 95 -2.01 14.79 -3.97
N HIS A 96 -1.91 15.11 -5.25
CA HIS A 96 -2.18 14.17 -6.34
C HIS A 96 -1.41 12.85 -6.22
N PHE A 97 -0.10 12.90 -5.98
CA PHE A 97 0.72 11.70 -5.88
C PHE A 97 0.56 10.95 -4.55
N ASN A 98 0.18 11.62 -3.45
CA ASN A 98 -0.16 10.92 -2.20
C ASN A 98 -1.45 10.10 -2.36
N VAL A 99 -2.46 10.64 -3.02
CA VAL A 99 -3.71 9.93 -3.31
C VAL A 99 -3.44 8.72 -4.19
N LEU A 100 -2.66 8.87 -5.27
CA LEU A 100 -2.26 7.76 -6.14
C LEU A 100 -1.45 6.68 -5.43
N LEU A 101 -0.56 7.06 -4.49
CA LEU A 101 0.24 6.11 -3.71
C LEU A 101 -0.59 5.40 -2.63
N LYS A 102 -1.65 6.04 -2.08
CA LYS A 102 -2.61 5.37 -1.19
C LYS A 102 -3.34 4.22 -1.90
N ASP A 103 -3.67 4.38 -3.16
CA ASP A 103 -4.33 3.35 -3.95
C ASP A 103 -3.49 2.07 -4.13
N ASP A 104 -2.17 2.16 -4.03
CA ASP A 104 -1.28 1.00 -4.08
C ASP A 104 -1.20 0.23 -2.74
N LYS A 105 -1.54 0.86 -1.63
CA LYS A 105 -1.63 0.23 -0.30
C LYS A 105 -3.09 -0.15 0.04
N LYS A 106 -3.77 -0.78 -0.89
CA LYS A 106 -5.12 -1.30 -0.59
C LYS A 106 -5.01 -2.32 0.54
N TYR A 107 -5.66 -2.00 1.66
CA TYR A 107 -5.80 -2.95 2.75
C TYR A 107 -6.44 -4.23 2.24
N PRO A 108 -5.96 -5.41 2.67
CA PRO A 108 -6.53 -6.65 2.23
C PRO A 108 -7.94 -6.88 2.79
N TYR A 109 -8.70 -7.59 2.01
CA TYR A 109 -10.02 -8.11 2.34
C TYR A 109 -9.96 -9.62 2.42
N LEU A 110 -10.79 -10.22 3.24
CA LEU A 110 -11.12 -11.63 3.17
C LEU A 110 -12.28 -11.79 2.18
N CYS A 111 -12.08 -12.56 1.13
CA CYS A 111 -13.12 -12.85 0.14
C CYS A 111 -13.65 -14.26 0.33
N ILE A 112 -14.98 -14.40 0.31
CA ILE A 112 -15.70 -15.69 0.27
C ILE A 112 -16.48 -15.72 -1.03
N THR A 113 -16.20 -16.72 -1.89
CA THR A 113 -16.86 -16.89 -3.20
C THR A 113 -18.13 -17.73 -3.07
N TRP A 114 -19.21 -17.13 -2.61
CA TRP A 114 -20.51 -17.82 -2.52
C TRP A 114 -21.13 -18.15 -3.88
N SER A 115 -20.60 -17.55 -4.96
CA SER A 115 -21.03 -17.86 -6.33
C SER A 115 -20.49 -19.19 -6.86
N GLU A 116 -19.50 -19.80 -6.20
CA GLU A 116 -18.95 -21.08 -6.60
C GLU A 116 -19.68 -22.22 -5.88
N ALA A 117 -19.90 -23.34 -6.55
CA ALA A 117 -20.50 -24.54 -5.96
C ALA A 117 -19.74 -25.03 -4.70
N TYR A 118 -18.41 -24.78 -4.69
CA TYR A 118 -17.54 -25.02 -3.53
C TYR A 118 -16.87 -23.69 -3.15
N PRO A 119 -17.43 -22.91 -2.22
CA PRO A 119 -16.92 -21.62 -1.85
C PRO A 119 -15.45 -21.64 -1.42
N ARG A 120 -14.69 -20.62 -1.83
CA ARG A 120 -13.30 -20.42 -1.44
C ARG A 120 -13.18 -19.26 -0.47
N ILE A 121 -12.18 -19.36 0.41
CA ILE A 121 -11.82 -18.26 1.31
C ILE A 121 -10.37 -17.89 1.03
N PHE A 122 -10.12 -16.63 0.64
CA PHE A 122 -8.77 -16.14 0.37
C PHE A 122 -8.62 -14.65 0.67
N ILE A 123 -7.37 -14.23 0.88
CA ILE A 123 -7.02 -12.82 1.11
C ILE A 123 -6.74 -12.15 -0.24
N THR A 124 -7.38 -11.01 -0.50
CA THR A 124 -7.21 -10.22 -1.72
C THR A 124 -7.11 -8.73 -1.41
N ARG A 125 -6.32 -7.99 -2.21
CA ARG A 125 -6.31 -6.52 -2.19
C ARG A 125 -7.21 -5.90 -3.27
N ARG A 126 -7.70 -6.73 -4.19
CA ARG A 126 -8.59 -6.29 -5.27
C ARG A 126 -10.03 -6.61 -4.90
N ARG A 127 -10.84 -5.58 -4.73
CA ARG A 127 -12.29 -5.72 -4.54
C ARG A 127 -12.97 -5.75 -5.90
N ARG A 128 -12.82 -6.87 -6.61
CA ARG A 128 -13.54 -7.12 -7.86
C ARG A 128 -14.57 -8.21 -7.62
N PHE A 129 -15.83 -7.85 -7.69
CA PHE A 129 -16.92 -8.81 -7.68
C PHE A 129 -16.92 -9.56 -9.01
N ARG A 130 -16.78 -10.87 -8.96
CA ARG A 130 -17.10 -11.76 -10.09
C ARG A 130 -18.60 -12.03 -10.13
N SER A 131 -19.23 -12.00 -8.96
CA SER A 131 -20.66 -12.19 -8.76
C SER A 131 -21.13 -11.32 -7.59
N PRO A 132 -22.39 -10.83 -7.59
CA PRO A 132 -22.98 -10.15 -6.46
C PRO A 132 -23.13 -11.04 -5.21
N LEU A 133 -23.04 -12.35 -5.36
CA LEU A 133 -23.08 -13.32 -4.26
C LEU A 133 -21.78 -13.38 -3.47
N ASP A 134 -20.65 -12.97 -4.05
CA ASP A 134 -19.35 -12.98 -3.37
C ASP A 134 -19.33 -11.96 -2.23
N ARG A 135 -18.75 -12.33 -1.08
CA ARG A 135 -18.68 -11.50 0.10
C ARG A 135 -17.24 -11.08 0.38
N PHE A 136 -17.07 -9.80 0.72
CA PHE A 136 -15.79 -9.21 1.10
C PHE A 136 -15.90 -8.66 2.51
N TYR A 137 -15.04 -9.14 3.40
CA TYR A 137 -14.92 -8.71 4.79
C TYR A 137 -13.64 -7.90 4.98
N GLY A 138 -13.70 -6.83 5.73
CA GLY A 138 -12.60 -5.90 5.96
C GLY A 138 -12.93 -4.48 5.48
N PRO A 139 -11.99 -3.59 5.33
CA PRO A 139 -10.53 -3.83 5.19
C PRO A 139 -9.82 -4.17 6.50
N TYR A 140 -8.78 -5.03 6.43
CA TYR A 140 -7.97 -5.39 7.59
C TYR A 140 -6.64 -4.64 7.58
N VAL A 141 -6.32 -3.97 8.69
CA VAL A 141 -5.08 -3.20 8.84
C VAL A 141 -3.88 -4.13 9.08
N ASP A 142 -4.04 -5.12 9.96
CA ASP A 142 -3.00 -6.10 10.27
C ASP A 142 -3.15 -7.35 9.40
N VAL A 143 -2.34 -7.41 8.35
CA VAL A 143 -2.28 -8.56 7.43
C VAL A 143 -1.67 -9.79 8.11
N GLY A 144 -0.75 -9.59 9.05
CA GLY A 144 -0.10 -10.67 9.79
C GLY A 144 -1.10 -11.41 10.67
N LEU A 145 -1.88 -10.66 11.44
CA LEU A 145 -2.95 -11.20 12.27
C LEU A 145 -3.99 -11.92 11.42
N LEU A 146 -4.46 -11.30 10.34
CA LEU A 146 -5.43 -11.92 9.42
C LEU A 146 -4.94 -13.28 8.88
N ARG A 147 -3.67 -13.38 8.48
CA ARG A 147 -3.08 -14.64 8.00
C ARG A 147 -2.99 -15.70 9.09
N ARG A 148 -2.57 -15.31 10.30
CA ARG A 148 -2.50 -16.23 11.45
C ARG A 148 -3.88 -16.76 11.83
N THR A 149 -4.87 -15.87 11.90
CA THR A 149 -6.27 -16.26 12.18
C THR A 149 -6.79 -17.23 11.12
N LEU A 150 -6.60 -16.91 9.83
CA LEU A 150 -7.03 -17.79 8.75
C LEU A 150 -6.30 -19.13 8.77
N PHE A 151 -5.03 -19.15 9.17
CA PHE A 151 -4.26 -20.39 9.35
C PHE A 151 -4.86 -21.26 10.49
N LEU A 152 -5.22 -20.67 11.63
CA LEU A 152 -5.85 -21.38 12.75
C LEU A 152 -7.23 -21.94 12.35
N VAL A 153 -8.05 -21.12 11.69
CA VAL A 153 -9.38 -21.53 11.22
C VAL A 153 -9.29 -22.74 10.28
N LYS A 154 -8.27 -22.79 9.41
CA LYS A 154 -8.04 -23.92 8.51
C LYS A 154 -7.66 -25.23 9.21
N ARG A 155 -7.09 -25.16 10.40
CA ARG A 155 -6.78 -26.38 11.18
C ARG A 155 -8.03 -27.04 11.73
N VAL A 156 -9.08 -26.25 11.92
CA VAL A 156 -10.38 -26.71 12.45
C VAL A 156 -11.36 -27.02 11.32
N PHE A 157 -11.34 -26.20 10.28
CA PHE A 157 -12.29 -26.29 9.15
C PHE A 157 -11.52 -26.51 7.84
N PRO A 158 -11.90 -27.51 7.01
CA PRO A 158 -11.27 -27.76 5.71
C PRO A 158 -11.66 -26.69 4.68
N LEU A 159 -11.03 -25.50 4.75
CA LEU A 159 -11.33 -24.37 3.89
C LEU A 159 -10.60 -24.44 2.55
N ARG A 160 -11.34 -24.36 1.46
CA ARG A 160 -10.80 -24.28 0.11
C ARG A 160 -10.20 -22.90 -0.19
N GLN A 161 -9.00 -22.87 -0.80
CA GLN A 161 -8.33 -21.63 -1.18
C GLN A 161 -7.97 -21.55 -2.66
N ARG A 162 -7.68 -22.69 -3.29
CA ARG A 162 -7.18 -22.76 -4.66
C ARG A 162 -8.32 -22.66 -5.68
N PRO A 163 -8.10 -21.99 -6.83
CA PRO A 163 -9.12 -21.85 -7.87
C PRO A 163 -9.32 -23.10 -8.73
N ARG A 164 -8.59 -24.18 -8.50
CA ARG A 164 -8.73 -25.43 -9.30
C ARG A 164 -10.16 -25.95 -9.13
N PRO A 165 -10.85 -26.29 -10.22
CA PRO A 165 -12.12 -26.99 -10.12
C PRO A 165 -11.92 -28.30 -9.36
N LEU A 166 -12.81 -28.62 -8.44
CA LEU A 166 -12.89 -29.95 -7.90
C LEU A 166 -13.57 -30.80 -8.97
N HIS A 167 -12.92 -31.87 -9.42
CA HIS A 167 -13.59 -32.87 -10.23
C HIS A 167 -14.75 -33.43 -9.42
N GLN A 168 -15.92 -33.58 -10.04
CA GLN A 168 -17.11 -34.11 -9.39
C GLN A 168 -16.84 -35.53 -8.85
N ASP A 169 -15.90 -36.27 -9.44
CA ASP A 169 -15.51 -37.62 -9.01
C ASP A 169 -14.78 -37.69 -7.67
N LEU A 170 -14.30 -36.57 -7.14
CA LEU A 170 -13.69 -36.50 -5.79
C LEU A 170 -14.73 -36.43 -4.67
N SER A 171 -16.01 -36.29 -4.98
CA SER A 171 -17.10 -36.37 -3.99
C SER A 171 -17.26 -37.77 -3.39
N LEU A 172 -16.63 -38.75 -4.00
CA LEU A 172 -16.64 -40.18 -3.57
C LEU A 172 -15.36 -40.61 -2.83
N ILE A 173 -14.42 -39.73 -2.55
CA ILE A 173 -13.34 -40.07 -1.64
C ILE A 173 -13.92 -40.12 -0.24
N HIS A 174 -14.46 -41.26 0.07
CA HIS A 174 -14.68 -41.87 1.35
C HIS A 174 -14.23 -41.05 2.55
N ILE A 175 -15.21 -40.51 3.24
CA ILE A 175 -15.19 -40.59 4.69
C ILE A 175 -15.27 -42.08 4.99
N SER A 176 -14.14 -42.78 5.04
CA SER A 176 -14.07 -44.07 5.68
C SER A 176 -14.42 -43.84 7.15
N GLU A 177 -15.63 -44.23 7.51
CA GLU A 177 -16.01 -44.33 8.90
C GLU A 177 -14.93 -45.13 9.63
N PRO A 178 -14.45 -44.64 10.79
CA PRO A 178 -13.56 -45.47 11.60
C PRO A 178 -14.37 -46.70 12.03
N THR A 179 -14.09 -47.82 11.46
CA THR A 179 -14.58 -49.11 11.90
C THR A 179 -14.21 -49.28 13.38
N ARG A 180 -15.17 -49.08 14.26
CA ARG A 180 -15.09 -49.50 15.65
C ARG A 180 -15.12 -51.04 15.65
N GLN A 181 -13.95 -51.66 15.64
CA GLN A 181 -13.85 -53.02 16.13
C GLN A 181 -13.83 -52.96 17.65
N TRP A 182 -14.94 -53.35 18.25
CA TRP A 182 -15.02 -53.77 19.64
C TRP A 182 -14.86 -55.30 19.65
N SER A 183 -13.78 -55.75 20.20
CA SER A 183 -13.59 -57.13 20.72
C SER A 183 -13.13 -57.01 22.16
#